data_7a411ff00f69f48d2be4f8ef87b88148
#
_entry.id   7a411ff00f69f48d2be4f8ef87b88148
#
_cell.length_a   1.000
_cell.length_b   1.000
_cell.length_c   1.000
_cell.angle_alpha   90.00
_cell.angle_beta   90.00
_cell.angle_gamma   90.00
#
_symmetry.space_group_name_H-M   'P 1'
#
loop_
_entity.id
_entity.type
_entity.pdbx_description
1 polymer ?
#
loop_
_entity_poly.entity_id
_entity_poly.type
_entity_poly.pdbx_seq_one_letter_code
_entity_poly.pdbx_strand_id
1 'polypeptide(L)'
;AARRFQTETGWRLLINGRAEAKWNPPSHENAGDGAAMDENWFVPTDAAVEAVEQNQAFFRIDRTFEEMSHRPDKKSLKQDSNGKYLEVSFISPMIGRQYREVLQALANQTGWRIRIGDKVNQNTLFKNVQVLCMKYGITPVKNPSYLPQRKTVQVKARGSLEPEKIDLVEKEFRMQTGCGCEVLTV
;
A
#
# COMPACT_ATOMS: atom_id res chain seq x y z
N ALA A 1 -21.20 10.86 -19.10
CA ALA A 1 -19.79 10.86 -18.70
C ALA A 1 -19.45 9.61 -17.88
N ALA A 2 -20.21 9.29 -16.81
CA ALA A 2 -19.93 8.14 -15.93
C ALA A 2 -19.96 6.77 -16.66
N ARG A 3 -20.93 6.55 -17.59
CA ARG A 3 -20.99 5.30 -18.38
C ARG A 3 -19.79 5.13 -19.32
N ARG A 4 -19.28 6.22 -19.90
CA ARG A 4 -18.12 6.18 -20.79
C ARG A 4 -16.84 5.86 -20.03
N PHE A 5 -16.69 6.43 -18.83
CA PHE A 5 -15.57 6.14 -17.95
C PHE A 5 -15.51 4.64 -17.56
N GLN A 6 -16.66 4.05 -17.21
CA GLN A 6 -16.72 2.63 -16.86
C GLN A 6 -16.36 1.69 -18.03
N THR A 7 -16.72 2.06 -19.26
CA THR A 7 -16.44 1.25 -20.47
C THR A 7 -14.97 1.29 -20.86
N GLU A 8 -14.29 2.42 -20.64
CA GLU A 8 -12.89 2.63 -21.03
C GLU A 8 -11.89 2.20 -19.95
N THR A 9 -12.28 2.21 -18.67
CA THR A 9 -11.38 1.94 -17.56
C THR A 9 -11.75 0.75 -16.68
N GLY A 10 -12.94 0.21 -16.84
CA GLY A 10 -13.48 -0.83 -15.97
C GLY A 10 -13.87 -0.35 -14.55
N TRP A 11 -13.70 0.94 -14.25
CA TRP A 11 -13.99 1.53 -12.95
C TRP A 11 -15.37 2.15 -12.89
N ARG A 12 -16.05 1.98 -11.77
CA ARG A 12 -17.35 2.61 -11.51
C ARG A 12 -17.16 3.95 -10.82
N LEU A 13 -17.52 5.03 -11.51
CA LEU A 13 -17.57 6.35 -10.89
C LEU A 13 -18.80 6.45 -9.98
N LEU A 14 -18.59 6.64 -8.68
CA LEU A 14 -19.66 6.81 -7.71
C LEU A 14 -19.90 8.30 -7.49
N ILE A 15 -21.08 8.75 -7.89
CA ILE A 15 -21.59 10.08 -7.57
C ILE A 15 -22.47 9.89 -6.34
N ASN A 16 -22.13 10.53 -5.21
CA ASN A 16 -22.79 10.49 -3.89
C ASN A 16 -22.46 9.28 -2.98
N GLY A 17 -21.21 9.14 -2.59
CA GLY A 17 -20.77 8.74 -1.24
C GLY A 17 -21.33 7.47 -0.59
N ARG A 18 -22.02 6.59 -1.30
CA ARG A 18 -22.40 5.26 -0.79
C ARG A 18 -22.17 4.20 -1.84
N ALA A 19 -21.12 3.42 -1.63
CA ALA A 19 -20.92 2.16 -2.33
C ALA A 19 -20.72 1.06 -1.31
N GLU A 20 -21.71 0.21 -1.17
CA GLU A 20 -21.51 -1.14 -0.68
C GLU A 20 -20.93 -1.96 -1.86
N ALA A 21 -19.62 -1.93 -1.99
CA ALA A 21 -18.93 -2.89 -2.84
C ALA A 21 -18.60 -4.10 -1.99
N LYS A 22 -19.37 -5.18 -2.12
CA LYS A 22 -18.92 -6.51 -1.74
C LYS A 22 -17.72 -6.84 -2.62
N TRP A 23 -16.52 -6.62 -2.11
CA TRP A 23 -15.31 -7.12 -2.73
C TRP A 23 -15.28 -8.64 -2.54
N ASN A 24 -15.44 -9.39 -3.62
CA ASN A 24 -15.14 -10.81 -3.67
C ASN A 24 -13.71 -10.96 -4.22
N PRO A 25 -12.77 -11.53 -3.47
CA PRO A 25 -11.46 -11.84 -4.04
C PRO A 25 -11.61 -12.85 -5.16
N PRO A 26 -10.92 -12.70 -6.30
CA PRO A 26 -10.93 -13.70 -7.34
C PRO A 26 -10.37 -15.02 -6.80
N SER A 27 -11.11 -16.12 -7.03
CA SER A 27 -10.69 -17.48 -6.75
C SER A 27 -9.43 -17.82 -7.58
N HIS A 28 -8.38 -18.28 -6.89
CA HIS A 28 -7.17 -18.78 -7.50
C HIS A 28 -7.43 -20.10 -8.24
N GLU A 29 -7.68 -20.03 -9.54
CA GLU A 29 -7.52 -21.21 -10.42
C GLU A 29 -6.96 -20.75 -11.77
N ASN A 30 -5.81 -21.34 -12.10
CA ASN A 30 -5.01 -21.29 -13.32
C ASN A 30 -3.79 -20.34 -13.31
N ALA A 31 -2.73 -20.81 -12.62
CA ALA A 31 -1.35 -20.39 -12.90
C ALA A 31 -0.74 -21.41 -13.89
N GLY A 32 -0.63 -21.02 -15.14
CA GLY A 32 0.28 -21.65 -16.09
C GLY A 32 1.74 -21.39 -15.71
N ASP A 33 2.55 -22.40 -15.85
CA ASP A 33 4.00 -22.46 -15.61
C ASP A 33 4.73 -21.28 -16.30
N GLY A 34 5.11 -20.27 -15.53
CA GLY A 34 5.97 -19.16 -15.92
C GLY A 34 6.70 -18.69 -14.67
N ALA A 35 8.02 -18.55 -14.72
CA ALA A 35 8.89 -18.11 -13.64
C ALA A 35 8.18 -17.11 -12.71
N ALA A 36 8.11 -17.42 -11.41
CA ALA A 36 7.41 -16.62 -10.41
C ALA A 36 7.85 -15.15 -10.53
N MET A 37 7.05 -14.35 -11.23
CA MET A 37 7.27 -12.90 -11.25
C MET A 37 7.19 -12.43 -9.81
N ASP A 38 8.27 -11.80 -9.33
CA ASP A 38 8.29 -11.15 -8.02
C ASP A 38 7.02 -10.31 -7.89
N GLU A 39 6.18 -10.62 -6.90
CA GLU A 39 4.86 -10.01 -6.66
C GLU A 39 4.91 -8.47 -6.57
N ASN A 40 6.11 -7.91 -6.51
CA ASN A 40 6.34 -6.48 -6.39
C ASN A 40 6.61 -5.80 -7.75
N TRP A 41 6.66 -6.55 -8.86
CA TRP A 41 6.95 -6.00 -10.19
C TRP A 41 5.71 -5.91 -11.07
N PHE A 42 5.61 -4.80 -11.80
CA PHE A 42 4.58 -4.49 -12.78
C PHE A 42 5.26 -4.05 -14.07
N VAL A 43 5.05 -4.80 -15.11
CA VAL A 43 5.67 -4.57 -16.43
C VAL A 43 4.56 -4.23 -17.41
N PRO A 44 4.75 -3.25 -18.32
CA PRO A 44 3.79 -2.99 -19.39
C PRO A 44 3.49 -4.28 -20.17
N THR A 45 2.23 -4.58 -20.36
CA THR A 45 1.79 -5.78 -21.11
C THR A 45 1.99 -5.62 -22.61
N ASP A 46 2.01 -4.38 -23.11
CA ASP A 46 2.30 -4.04 -24.49
C ASP A 46 3.70 -3.42 -24.58
N ALA A 47 4.62 -4.14 -25.21
CA ALA A 47 5.99 -3.69 -25.41
C ALA A 47 6.11 -2.52 -26.42
N ALA A 48 5.05 -2.22 -27.16
CA ALA A 48 5.02 -1.10 -28.11
C ALA A 48 4.75 0.28 -27.44
N VAL A 49 4.37 0.28 -26.15
CA VAL A 49 4.11 1.52 -25.43
C VAL A 49 5.44 2.18 -25.05
N GLU A 50 5.75 3.30 -25.71
CA GLU A 50 6.90 4.12 -25.32
C GLU A 50 6.73 4.68 -23.91
N ALA A 51 7.82 4.62 -23.14
CA ALA A 51 7.82 5.19 -21.79
C ALA A 51 7.68 6.72 -21.86
N VAL A 52 6.65 7.26 -21.19
CA VAL A 52 6.49 8.71 -21.04
C VAL A 52 7.66 9.29 -20.22
N GLU A 53 7.85 10.62 -20.27
CA GLU A 53 8.85 11.28 -19.44
C GLU A 53 8.65 10.96 -17.95
N GLN A 54 9.75 10.82 -17.21
CA GLN A 54 9.75 10.45 -15.78
C GLN A 54 8.81 11.32 -14.93
N ASN A 55 8.86 12.65 -15.14
CA ASN A 55 8.03 13.59 -14.36
C ASN A 55 6.54 13.40 -14.68
N GLN A 56 6.20 13.09 -15.92
CA GLN A 56 4.83 12.76 -16.31
C GLN A 56 4.37 11.46 -15.67
N ALA A 57 5.23 10.45 -15.62
CA ALA A 57 4.91 9.20 -14.94
C ALA A 57 4.66 9.42 -13.44
N PHE A 58 5.52 10.19 -12.76
CA PHE A 58 5.34 10.54 -11.36
C PHE A 58 4.06 11.34 -11.12
N PHE A 59 3.75 12.28 -11.98
CA PHE A 59 2.50 13.05 -11.91
C PHE A 59 1.27 12.13 -12.05
N ARG A 60 1.29 11.20 -13.01
CA ARG A 60 0.19 10.24 -13.18
C ARG A 60 0.01 9.35 -11.93
N ILE A 61 1.11 8.89 -11.33
CA ILE A 61 1.08 8.13 -10.07
C ILE A 61 0.42 8.98 -8.97
N ASP A 62 0.84 10.23 -8.77
CA ASP A 62 0.27 11.11 -7.75
C ASP A 62 -1.22 11.32 -7.94
N ARG A 63 -1.63 11.65 -9.17
CA ARG A 63 -3.05 11.86 -9.51
C ARG A 63 -3.89 10.60 -9.28
N THR A 64 -3.36 9.44 -9.63
CA THR A 64 -4.07 8.16 -9.42
C THR A 64 -4.28 7.87 -7.94
N PHE A 65 -3.31 8.18 -7.10
CA PHE A 65 -3.39 7.92 -5.65
C PHE A 65 -3.97 9.09 -4.83
N GLU A 66 -4.35 10.20 -5.47
CA GLU A 66 -4.82 11.42 -4.77
C GLU A 66 -6.08 11.16 -3.92
N GLU A 67 -7.00 10.33 -4.42
CA GLU A 67 -8.27 10.00 -3.74
C GLU A 67 -8.26 8.62 -3.07
N MET A 68 -7.10 7.93 -3.05
CA MET A 68 -6.99 6.61 -2.45
C MET A 68 -6.64 6.68 -0.96
N SER A 69 -7.03 5.64 -0.22
CA SER A 69 -6.80 5.54 1.23
C SER A 69 -5.33 5.57 1.61
N HIS A 70 -4.45 5.09 0.72
CA HIS A 70 -3.01 5.08 0.94
C HIS A 70 -2.32 5.72 -0.26
N ARG A 71 -1.43 6.65 0.02
CA ARG A 71 -0.58 7.30 -0.99
C ARG A 71 0.84 6.76 -0.91
N PRO A 72 1.57 6.72 -2.03
CA PRO A 72 3.00 6.43 -1.97
C PRO A 72 3.76 7.47 -1.14
N ASP A 73 4.62 7.00 -0.24
CA ASP A 73 5.50 7.86 0.56
C ASP A 73 6.66 8.42 -0.28
N LYS A 74 7.11 7.62 -1.25
CA LYS A 74 8.26 7.96 -2.09
C LYS A 74 8.15 7.33 -3.47
N LYS A 75 8.59 8.07 -4.47
CA LYS A 75 8.82 7.61 -5.85
C LYS A 75 10.26 7.89 -6.22
N SER A 76 10.91 6.97 -6.90
CA SER A 76 12.29 7.14 -7.35
C SER A 76 12.55 6.40 -8.65
N LEU A 77 13.40 6.99 -9.49
CA LEU A 77 13.96 6.30 -10.64
C LEU A 77 15.10 5.41 -10.15
N LYS A 78 15.08 4.16 -10.57
CA LYS A 78 16.08 3.15 -10.29
C LYS A 78 16.54 2.50 -11.58
N GLN A 79 17.61 1.72 -11.51
CA GLN A 79 18.13 0.95 -12.63
C GLN A 79 18.57 -0.43 -12.15
N ASP A 80 18.28 -1.43 -12.95
CA ASP A 80 18.75 -2.81 -12.82
C ASP A 80 19.37 -3.31 -14.13
N SER A 81 19.65 -4.62 -14.21
CA SER A 81 20.18 -5.26 -15.44
C SER A 81 19.24 -5.17 -16.65
N ASN A 82 17.93 -5.02 -16.40
CA ASN A 82 16.89 -4.95 -17.42
C ASN A 82 16.52 -3.49 -17.78
N GLY A 83 17.28 -2.50 -17.27
CA GLY A 83 17.10 -1.08 -17.57
C GLY A 83 16.50 -0.28 -16.42
N LYS A 84 16.01 0.91 -16.75
CA LYS A 84 15.41 1.83 -15.78
C LYS A 84 14.01 1.40 -15.39
N TYR A 85 13.64 1.68 -14.14
CA TYR A 85 12.29 1.44 -13.60
C TYR A 85 11.91 2.47 -12.54
N LEU A 86 10.63 2.59 -12.26
CA LEU A 86 10.10 3.44 -11.19
C LEU A 86 9.88 2.59 -9.94
N GLU A 87 10.53 2.95 -8.83
CA GLU A 87 10.25 2.38 -7.52
C GLU A 87 9.23 3.24 -6.79
N VAL A 88 8.12 2.64 -6.39
CA VAL A 88 7.02 3.27 -5.65
C VAL A 88 6.98 2.66 -4.27
N SER A 89 7.28 3.45 -3.25
CA SER A 89 7.32 3.00 -1.85
C SER A 89 6.08 3.50 -1.11
N PHE A 90 5.44 2.61 -0.40
CA PHE A 90 4.35 2.90 0.53
C PHE A 90 4.85 2.78 1.97
N ILE A 91 3.99 3.06 2.94
CA ILE A 91 4.30 2.88 4.36
C ILE A 91 4.83 1.46 4.64
N SER A 92 4.32 0.47 3.92
CA SER A 92 4.85 -0.90 3.87
C SER A 92 4.63 -1.52 2.49
N PRO A 93 5.45 -2.52 2.09
CA PRO A 93 5.21 -3.26 0.86
C PRO A 93 3.84 -3.96 0.82
N MET A 94 3.29 -4.34 1.97
CA MET A 94 1.98 -4.99 2.07
C MET A 94 0.85 -4.05 1.63
N ILE A 95 0.93 -2.77 1.95
CA ILE A 95 0.00 -1.75 1.44
C ILE A 95 0.17 -1.61 -0.07
N GLY A 96 1.40 -1.53 -0.58
CA GLY A 96 1.63 -1.44 -2.02
C GLY A 96 0.98 -2.59 -2.80
N ARG A 97 1.05 -3.82 -2.26
CA ARG A 97 0.45 -5.00 -2.89
C ARG A 97 -1.07 -4.97 -2.98
N GLN A 98 -1.76 -4.23 -2.11
CA GLN A 98 -3.21 -4.03 -2.22
C GLN A 98 -3.60 -3.26 -3.48
N TYR A 99 -2.67 -2.51 -4.06
CA TYR A 99 -2.86 -1.69 -5.26
C TYR A 99 -2.24 -2.28 -6.51
N ARG A 100 -2.03 -3.62 -6.55
CA ARG A 100 -1.36 -4.26 -7.70
C ARG A 100 -2.05 -4.02 -9.03
N GLU A 101 -3.38 -4.03 -9.09
CA GLU A 101 -4.14 -3.74 -10.31
C GLU A 101 -3.92 -2.29 -10.78
N VAL A 102 -3.91 -1.36 -9.84
CA VAL A 102 -3.65 0.06 -10.10
C VAL A 102 -2.23 0.27 -10.61
N LEU A 103 -1.24 -0.38 -9.98
CA LEU A 103 0.16 -0.28 -10.37
C LEU A 103 0.41 -0.94 -11.74
N GLN A 104 -0.28 -2.04 -12.05
CA GLN A 104 -0.23 -2.66 -13.38
C GLN A 104 -0.86 -1.74 -14.44
N ALA A 105 -2.00 -1.12 -14.14
CA ALA A 105 -2.62 -0.16 -15.04
C ALA A 105 -1.71 1.06 -15.29
N LEU A 106 -1.05 1.56 -14.24
CA LEU A 106 -0.07 2.65 -14.36
C LEU A 106 1.16 2.23 -15.19
N ALA A 107 1.65 1.01 -15.02
CA ALA A 107 2.74 0.50 -15.86
C ALA A 107 2.33 0.50 -17.35
N ASN A 108 1.13 0.00 -17.65
CA ASN A 108 0.60 -0.02 -19.02
C ASN A 108 0.37 1.39 -19.60
N GLN A 109 -0.08 2.35 -18.79
CA GLN A 109 -0.35 3.72 -19.22
C GLN A 109 0.91 4.57 -19.40
N THR A 110 1.95 4.26 -18.64
CA THR A 110 3.17 5.06 -18.63
C THR A 110 4.30 4.45 -19.45
N GLY A 111 4.20 3.18 -19.81
CA GLY A 111 5.29 2.44 -20.47
C GLY A 111 6.47 2.14 -19.53
N TRP A 112 6.36 2.46 -18.23
CA TRP A 112 7.41 2.21 -17.27
C TRP A 112 7.21 0.87 -16.55
N ARG A 113 8.33 0.15 -16.36
CA ARG A 113 8.37 -0.90 -15.35
C ARG A 113 8.24 -0.25 -13.97
N ILE A 114 7.31 -0.74 -13.15
CA ILE A 114 7.07 -0.22 -11.80
C ILE A 114 7.38 -1.33 -10.79
N ARG A 115 8.02 -0.95 -9.68
CA ARG A 115 8.30 -1.86 -8.57
C ARG A 115 7.82 -1.28 -7.24
N ILE A 116 7.22 -2.12 -6.40
CA ILE A 116 6.96 -1.75 -5.01
C ILE A 116 8.28 -1.81 -4.24
N GLY A 117 8.61 -0.74 -3.51
CA GLY A 117 9.79 -0.68 -2.66
C GLY A 117 9.68 -1.65 -1.48
N ASP A 118 10.76 -2.36 -1.18
CA ASP A 118 10.79 -3.41 -0.14
C ASP A 118 10.88 -2.86 1.29
N LYS A 119 11.25 -1.60 1.42
CA LYS A 119 11.50 -0.98 2.74
C LYS A 119 10.21 -0.51 3.40
N VAL A 120 10.11 -0.77 4.70
CA VAL A 120 9.05 -0.25 5.55
C VAL A 120 9.46 1.14 6.06
N ASN A 121 8.54 2.09 6.02
CA ASN A 121 8.74 3.43 6.58
C ASN A 121 8.49 3.42 8.09
N GLN A 122 9.53 3.02 8.86
CA GLN A 122 9.44 2.88 10.32
C GLN A 122 9.00 4.17 11.03
N ASN A 123 9.48 5.33 10.55
CA ASN A 123 9.10 6.62 11.15
C ASN A 123 7.59 6.87 11.04
N THR A 124 7.00 6.57 9.89
CA THR A 124 5.56 6.70 9.69
C THR A 124 4.79 5.65 10.49
N LEU A 125 5.29 4.40 10.57
CA LEU A 125 4.70 3.37 11.43
C LEU A 125 4.64 3.83 12.90
N PHE A 126 5.75 4.38 13.43
CA PHE A 126 5.83 4.82 14.82
C PHE A 126 4.89 6.00 15.09
N LYS A 127 4.81 6.97 14.18
CA LYS A 127 3.84 8.06 14.28
C LYS A 127 2.39 7.55 14.28
N ASN A 128 2.06 6.63 13.38
CA ASN A 128 0.71 6.06 13.31
C ASN A 128 0.33 5.34 14.60
N VAL A 129 1.18 4.47 15.10
CA VAL A 129 0.84 3.74 16.34
C VAL A 129 0.72 4.68 17.54
N GLN A 130 1.54 5.73 17.62
CA GLN A 130 1.43 6.74 18.69
C GLN A 130 0.09 7.49 18.61
N VAL A 131 -0.32 7.90 17.40
CA VAL A 131 -1.62 8.56 17.20
C VAL A 131 -2.77 7.65 17.59
N LEU A 132 -2.72 6.36 17.22
CA LEU A 132 -3.74 5.39 17.60
C LEU A 132 -3.76 5.13 19.09
N CYS A 133 -2.61 4.99 19.74
CA CYS A 133 -2.53 4.86 21.19
C CYS A 133 -3.19 6.08 21.89
N MET A 134 -2.88 7.30 21.47
CA MET A 134 -3.52 8.50 22.02
C MET A 134 -5.04 8.51 21.78
N LYS A 135 -5.48 8.14 20.57
CA LYS A 135 -6.91 8.06 20.21
C LYS A 135 -7.70 7.14 21.16
N TYR A 136 -7.09 6.04 21.57
CA TYR A 136 -7.72 5.04 22.43
C TYR A 136 -7.34 5.16 23.91
N GLY A 137 -6.65 6.24 24.30
CA GLY A 137 -6.29 6.52 25.69
C GLY A 137 -5.17 5.60 26.23
N ILE A 138 -4.37 5.03 25.37
CA ILE A 138 -3.20 4.20 25.72
C ILE A 138 -1.97 5.10 25.81
N THR A 139 -1.24 5.03 26.94
CA THR A 139 -0.02 5.85 27.14
C THR A 139 1.22 5.01 26.98
N PRO A 140 1.95 5.14 25.86
CA PRO A 140 3.25 4.47 25.69
C PRO A 140 4.28 4.94 26.70
N VAL A 141 5.06 4.02 27.29
CA VAL A 141 6.14 4.34 28.25
C VAL A 141 7.50 4.46 27.57
N LYS A 142 7.64 3.95 26.35
CA LYS A 142 8.84 4.00 25.52
C LYS A 142 8.48 4.19 24.07
N ASN A 143 9.47 4.60 23.27
CA ASN A 143 9.30 4.63 21.82
C ASN A 143 8.94 3.21 21.30
N PRO A 144 8.03 3.13 20.32
CA PRO A 144 7.71 1.87 19.65
C PRO A 144 8.96 1.25 19.02
N SER A 145 8.97 -0.07 18.89
CA SER A 145 10.03 -0.80 18.19
C SER A 145 9.44 -1.63 17.05
N TYR A 146 10.16 -1.71 15.93
CA TYR A 146 9.75 -2.54 14.80
C TYR A 146 10.51 -3.86 14.80
N LEU A 147 9.79 -4.95 14.67
CA LEU A 147 10.32 -6.33 14.61
C LEU A 147 10.22 -6.82 13.15
N PRO A 148 11.33 -6.74 12.36
CA PRO A 148 11.28 -7.02 10.91
C PRO A 148 10.83 -8.44 10.58
N GLN A 149 11.27 -9.43 11.35
CA GLN A 149 10.95 -10.85 11.12
C GLN A 149 9.45 -11.13 11.26
N ARG A 150 8.77 -10.39 12.12
CA ARG A 150 7.32 -10.53 12.38
C ARG A 150 6.51 -9.47 11.66
N LYS A 151 7.15 -8.49 11.02
CA LYS A 151 6.52 -7.31 10.41
C LYS A 151 5.55 -6.62 11.38
N THR A 152 5.96 -6.49 12.65
CA THR A 152 5.11 -6.06 13.76
C THR A 152 5.77 -4.89 14.49
N VAL A 153 4.97 -3.88 14.85
CA VAL A 153 5.38 -2.81 15.76
C VAL A 153 4.98 -3.20 17.18
N GLN A 154 5.92 -3.12 18.10
CA GLN A 154 5.69 -3.39 19.51
C GLN A 154 5.64 -2.08 20.29
N VAL A 155 4.60 -1.90 21.10
CA VAL A 155 4.38 -0.76 21.98
C VAL A 155 4.35 -1.26 23.42
N LYS A 156 5.11 -0.63 24.31
CA LYS A 156 5.03 -0.86 25.75
C LYS A 156 4.22 0.26 26.39
N ALA A 157 3.16 -0.09 27.09
CA ALA A 157 2.27 0.87 27.72
C ALA A 157 2.09 0.56 29.22
N ARG A 158 1.80 1.59 30.01
CA ARG A 158 1.62 1.47 31.47
C ARG A 158 0.16 1.29 31.83
N GLY A 159 -0.08 0.49 32.88
CA GLY A 159 -1.39 0.36 33.54
C GLY A 159 -2.20 -0.83 33.07
N SER A 160 -3.37 -1.01 33.67
CA SER A 160 -4.33 -2.02 33.23
C SER A 160 -5.03 -1.52 31.98
N LEU A 161 -4.72 -2.13 30.84
CA LEU A 161 -5.32 -1.78 29.56
C LEU A 161 -6.56 -2.63 29.32
N GLU A 162 -7.62 -2.00 28.86
CA GLU A 162 -8.82 -2.70 28.43
C GLU A 162 -8.52 -3.49 27.13
N PRO A 163 -8.75 -4.81 27.11
CA PRO A 163 -8.45 -5.64 25.93
C PRO A 163 -9.10 -5.10 24.64
N GLU A 164 -10.32 -4.59 24.75
CA GLU A 164 -11.06 -4.03 23.62
C GLU A 164 -10.32 -2.83 22.97
N LYS A 165 -9.67 -1.98 23.78
CA LYS A 165 -8.90 -0.84 23.27
C LYS A 165 -7.62 -1.29 22.57
N ILE A 166 -6.99 -2.35 23.09
CA ILE A 166 -5.82 -2.97 22.45
C ILE A 166 -6.21 -3.50 21.08
N ASP A 167 -7.29 -4.30 21.01
CA ASP A 167 -7.79 -4.89 19.78
C ASP A 167 -8.12 -3.82 18.72
N LEU A 168 -8.71 -2.69 19.15
CA LEU A 168 -9.00 -1.56 18.25
C LEU A 168 -7.73 -0.94 17.67
N VAL A 169 -6.70 -0.70 18.52
CA VAL A 169 -5.40 -0.18 18.05
C VAL A 169 -4.76 -1.15 17.07
N GLU A 170 -4.70 -2.45 17.39
CA GLU A 170 -4.06 -3.45 16.56
C GLU A 170 -4.76 -3.61 15.22
N LYS A 171 -6.09 -3.64 15.22
CA LYS A 171 -6.92 -3.75 14.02
C LYS A 171 -6.77 -2.52 13.11
N GLU A 172 -6.92 -1.32 13.68
CA GLU A 172 -6.83 -0.06 12.91
C GLU A 172 -5.41 0.14 12.37
N PHE A 173 -4.39 -0.15 13.18
CA PHE A 173 -3.00 -0.09 12.74
C PHE A 173 -2.71 -1.03 11.56
N ARG A 174 -3.22 -2.27 11.64
CA ARG A 174 -3.07 -3.24 10.54
C ARG A 174 -3.74 -2.77 9.26
N MET A 175 -4.93 -2.18 9.35
CA MET A 175 -5.63 -1.63 8.19
C MET A 175 -4.86 -0.49 7.55
N GLN A 176 -4.27 0.42 8.36
CA GLN A 176 -3.57 1.59 7.86
C GLN A 176 -2.17 1.30 7.34
N THR A 177 -1.52 0.24 7.83
CA THR A 177 -0.09 0.03 7.56
C THR A 177 0.23 -1.32 6.93
N GLY A 178 -0.69 -2.28 6.97
CA GLY A 178 -0.46 -3.66 6.59
C GLY A 178 0.48 -4.43 7.53
N CYS A 179 0.99 -3.79 8.60
CA CYS A 179 1.86 -4.39 9.59
C CYS A 179 1.08 -4.80 10.85
N GLY A 180 1.61 -5.76 11.60
CA GLY A 180 1.08 -6.09 12.92
C GLY A 180 1.39 -5.02 13.95
N CYS A 181 0.59 -4.98 15.02
CA CYS A 181 0.87 -4.21 16.22
C CYS A 181 0.74 -5.15 17.43
N GLU A 182 1.57 -4.96 18.43
CA GLU A 182 1.48 -5.62 19.74
C GLU A 182 1.59 -4.57 20.83
N VAL A 183 0.57 -4.47 21.68
CA VAL A 183 0.59 -3.60 22.84
C VAL A 183 0.85 -4.44 24.09
N LEU A 184 1.99 -4.22 24.74
CA LEU A 184 2.43 -4.93 25.93
C LEU A 184 2.25 -4.04 27.17
N THR A 185 1.61 -4.57 28.19
CA THR A 185 1.49 -3.92 29.51
C THR A 185 2.80 -4.11 30.31
N VAL A 186 3.29 -3.05 30.93
CA VAL A 186 4.50 -3.03 31.75
C VAL A 186 4.26 -2.25 33.05
#